data_13291160e3c8c7f22c96c3c85bb950ee
#
_entry.id   13291160e3c8c7f22c96c3c85bb950ee
#
_cell.length_a   1.000
_cell.length_b   1.000
_cell.length_c   1.000
_cell.angle_alpha   90.00
_cell.angle_beta   90.00
_cell.angle_gamma   90.00
#
_symmetry.space_group_name_H-M   'P 1'
#
loop_
_entity.id
_entity.type
_entity.pdbx_description
1 polymer ?
#
loop_
_entity_poly.entity_id
_entity_poly.type
_entity_poly.pdbx_seq_one_letter_code
_entity_poly.pdbx_strand_id
1 'polypeptide(L)'
;MARPIPLPTPTSAPYWDGLRRHEVWVQFSPSLDAYVFYPRVLAPGTLADDLEWRQISGAATLVSFAVAQRPVAPQFADAVPHLLAVVQWHEGPRLATELVDLDPDELRIGMALAPVFVDLPEADITLLHYTAAR
;
A
#
# COMPACT_ATOMS: atom_id res chain seq x y z
N MET A 1 -14.76 5.49 17.55
CA MET A 1 -14.87 4.15 16.96
C MET A 1 -13.57 3.81 16.26
N ALA A 2 -13.00 2.65 16.55
CA ALA A 2 -11.72 2.25 15.99
C ALA A 2 -11.83 1.90 14.49
N ARG A 3 -10.80 2.23 13.72
CA ARG A 3 -10.73 1.84 12.31
C ARG A 3 -10.57 0.32 12.17
N PRO A 4 -11.06 -0.27 11.07
CA PRO A 4 -10.81 -1.68 10.80
C PRO A 4 -9.32 -1.97 10.71
N ILE A 5 -8.91 -3.12 11.23
CA ILE A 5 -7.51 -3.54 11.23
C ILE A 5 -7.36 -4.73 10.29
N PRO A 6 -6.34 -4.72 9.41
CA PRO A 6 -6.09 -5.85 8.51
C PRO A 6 -5.84 -7.15 9.29
N LEU A 7 -6.32 -8.26 8.75
CA LEU A 7 -6.09 -9.60 9.29
C LEU A 7 -5.18 -10.34 8.31
N PRO A 8 -3.89 -10.55 8.66
CA PRO A 8 -2.99 -11.29 7.80
C PRO A 8 -3.45 -12.73 7.58
N THR A 9 -3.23 -13.22 6.36
CA THR A 9 -3.44 -14.63 6.01
C THR A 9 -2.07 -15.30 5.82
N PRO A 10 -1.99 -16.64 5.79
CA PRO A 10 -0.70 -17.27 5.47
C PRO A 10 -0.10 -16.78 4.15
N THR A 11 -0.93 -16.52 3.14
CA THR A 11 -0.47 -16.01 1.85
C THR A 11 0.06 -14.58 1.94
N SER A 12 -0.56 -13.72 2.74
CA SER A 12 -0.16 -12.32 2.87
C SER A 12 0.84 -12.06 4.01
N ALA A 13 1.13 -13.05 4.84
CA ALA A 13 1.97 -12.86 6.03
C ALA A 13 3.34 -12.23 5.72
N PRO A 14 4.08 -12.64 4.66
CA PRO A 14 5.38 -12.01 4.39
C PRO A 14 5.28 -10.52 4.08
N TYR A 15 4.18 -10.08 3.44
CA TYR A 15 3.93 -8.66 3.20
C TYR A 15 3.79 -7.89 4.52
N TRP A 16 2.93 -8.39 5.41
CA TRP A 16 2.69 -7.72 6.71
C TRP A 16 3.90 -7.80 7.63
N ASP A 17 4.63 -8.91 7.61
CA ASP A 17 5.87 -9.06 8.38
C ASP A 17 6.93 -8.05 7.91
N GLY A 18 7.04 -7.84 6.60
CA GLY A 18 7.94 -6.84 6.03
C GLY A 18 7.57 -5.44 6.49
N LEU A 19 6.30 -5.07 6.46
CA LEU A 19 5.85 -3.76 6.91
C LEU A 19 6.22 -3.50 8.37
N ARG A 20 6.12 -4.51 9.24
CA ARG A 20 6.54 -4.35 10.64
C ARG A 20 8.00 -3.98 10.78
N ARG A 21 8.84 -4.39 9.83
CA ARG A 21 10.26 -4.02 9.77
C ARG A 21 10.49 -2.73 8.99
N HIS A 22 9.42 -2.07 8.55
CA HIS A 22 9.46 -0.89 7.67
C HIS A 22 10.12 -1.21 6.33
N GLU A 23 9.76 -2.37 5.78
CA GLU A 23 10.20 -2.84 4.47
C GLU A 23 8.98 -3.20 3.64
N VAL A 24 9.08 -3.04 2.32
CA VAL A 24 7.99 -3.43 1.41
C VAL A 24 8.44 -4.66 0.63
N TRP A 25 7.74 -5.77 0.86
CA TRP A 25 7.99 -7.05 0.21
C TRP A 25 6.81 -7.40 -0.69
N VAL A 26 7.07 -7.76 -1.93
CA VAL A 26 6.06 -8.05 -2.94
C VAL A 26 6.47 -9.32 -3.68
N GLN A 27 5.46 -10.07 -4.14
CA GLN A 27 5.72 -11.28 -4.90
C GLN A 27 6.22 -10.96 -6.30
N PHE A 28 7.11 -11.79 -6.80
CA PHE A 28 7.66 -11.71 -8.16
C PHE A 28 7.56 -13.07 -8.82
N SER A 29 7.13 -13.09 -10.09
CA SER A 29 7.09 -14.31 -10.89
C SER A 29 8.22 -14.29 -11.92
N PRO A 30 9.25 -15.14 -11.77
CA PRO A 30 10.33 -15.17 -12.77
C PRO A 30 9.84 -15.55 -14.17
N SER A 31 8.85 -16.44 -14.27
CA SER A 31 8.32 -16.84 -15.58
C SER A 31 7.56 -15.72 -16.29
N LEU A 32 6.94 -14.81 -15.53
CA LEU A 32 6.27 -13.62 -16.08
C LEU A 32 7.21 -12.42 -16.17
N ASP A 33 8.36 -12.49 -15.47
CA ASP A 33 9.27 -11.35 -15.32
C ASP A 33 8.51 -10.11 -14.82
N ALA A 34 7.69 -10.30 -13.79
CA ALA A 34 6.83 -9.23 -13.27
C ALA A 34 6.52 -9.41 -11.79
N TYR A 35 6.38 -8.28 -11.10
CA TYR A 35 5.88 -8.25 -9.73
C TYR A 35 4.36 -8.41 -9.74
N VAL A 36 3.85 -9.07 -8.70
CA VAL A 36 2.43 -9.38 -8.55
C VAL A 36 1.93 -8.80 -7.22
N PHE A 37 0.87 -8.04 -7.27
CA PHE A 37 0.18 -7.55 -6.09
C PHE A 37 -1.34 -7.52 -6.40
N TYR A 38 -2.18 -7.93 -5.53
CA TYR A 38 -2.05 -8.33 -4.12
C TYR A 38 -1.52 -9.76 -3.98
N PRO A 39 -1.09 -10.21 -2.74
CA PRO A 39 -0.49 -11.53 -2.55
C PRO A 39 -1.38 -12.67 -3.01
N ARG A 40 -0.80 -13.62 -3.72
CA ARG A 40 -1.52 -14.75 -4.32
C ARG A 40 -0.71 -16.03 -4.14
N VAL A 41 -1.40 -17.17 -4.29
CA VAL A 41 -0.74 -18.49 -4.31
C VAL A 41 -0.16 -18.77 -5.71
N LEU A 42 -0.89 -18.37 -6.75
CA LEU A 42 -0.49 -18.58 -8.14
C LEU A 42 -0.49 -17.24 -8.88
N ALA A 43 0.40 -17.12 -9.86
CA ALA A 43 0.50 -15.90 -10.66
C ALA A 43 -0.78 -15.71 -11.50
N PRO A 44 -1.31 -14.47 -11.60
CA PRO A 44 -2.50 -14.22 -12.40
C PRO A 44 -2.24 -14.47 -13.89
N GLY A 45 -3.24 -14.96 -14.59
CA GLY A 45 -3.20 -15.20 -16.03
C GLY A 45 -2.58 -16.52 -16.41
N THR A 46 -1.38 -16.84 -15.95
CA THR A 46 -0.67 -18.08 -16.29
C THR A 46 -0.86 -19.19 -15.28
N LEU A 47 -1.30 -18.86 -14.05
CA LEU A 47 -1.40 -19.78 -12.91
C LEU A 47 -0.06 -20.44 -12.57
N ALA A 48 1.06 -19.77 -12.88
CA ALA A 48 2.39 -20.26 -12.51
C ALA A 48 2.55 -20.29 -11.00
N ASP A 49 3.25 -21.31 -10.49
CA ASP A 49 3.48 -21.52 -9.06
C ASP A 49 4.87 -21.05 -8.61
N ASP A 50 5.48 -20.17 -9.38
CA ASP A 50 6.86 -19.71 -9.18
C ASP A 50 6.96 -18.39 -8.40
N LEU A 51 5.91 -17.96 -7.73
CA LEU A 51 5.93 -16.69 -6.97
C LEU A 51 6.94 -16.74 -5.84
N GLU A 52 7.80 -15.74 -5.80
CA GLU A 52 8.78 -15.57 -4.72
C GLU A 52 8.67 -14.16 -4.14
N TRP A 53 9.02 -14.00 -2.88
CA TRP A 53 8.97 -12.71 -2.21
C TRP A 53 10.27 -11.95 -2.44
N ARG A 54 10.15 -10.69 -2.85
CA ARG A 54 11.30 -9.80 -3.04
C ARG A 54 11.04 -8.46 -2.37
N GLN A 55 12.08 -7.90 -1.77
CA GLN A 55 12.00 -6.55 -1.23
C GLN A 55 12.06 -5.55 -2.37
N ILE A 56 11.17 -4.55 -2.32
CA ILE A 56 11.16 -3.45 -3.28
C ILE A 56 11.46 -2.13 -2.57
N SER A 57 11.72 -1.08 -3.35
CA SER A 57 12.05 0.23 -2.79
C SER A 57 10.92 0.86 -1.99
N GLY A 58 9.67 0.56 -2.38
CA GLY A 58 8.50 1.24 -1.83
C GLY A 58 8.22 2.60 -2.46
N ALA A 59 9.17 3.15 -3.23
CA ALA A 59 8.95 4.41 -3.93
C ALA A 59 7.83 4.27 -4.97
N ALA A 60 7.00 5.30 -5.11
CA ALA A 60 5.81 5.22 -5.95
C ALA A 60 5.50 6.56 -6.60
N THR A 61 4.57 6.53 -7.53
CA THR A 61 3.99 7.73 -8.14
C THR A 61 2.48 7.72 -7.95
N LEU A 62 1.89 8.91 -7.87
CA LEU A 62 0.45 9.07 -7.70
C LEU A 62 -0.27 8.83 -9.02
N VAL A 63 -1.15 7.82 -9.05
CA VAL A 63 -1.93 7.48 -10.24
C VAL A 63 -3.29 8.17 -10.23
N SER A 64 -3.98 8.13 -9.10
CA SER A 64 -5.27 8.77 -8.93
C SER A 64 -5.50 9.07 -7.44
N PHE A 65 -6.40 10.01 -7.16
CA PHE A 65 -6.73 10.33 -5.78
C PHE A 65 -8.16 10.84 -5.67
N ALA A 66 -8.68 10.77 -4.45
CA ALA A 66 -9.94 11.37 -4.07
C ALA A 66 -9.79 12.05 -2.72
N VAL A 67 -10.40 13.21 -2.57
CA VAL A 67 -10.43 13.93 -1.30
C VAL A 67 -11.82 13.78 -0.71
N ALA A 68 -11.94 12.96 0.33
CA ALA A 68 -13.22 12.74 1.00
C ALA A 68 -13.43 13.88 2.01
N GLN A 69 -14.41 14.75 1.73
CA GLN A 69 -14.76 15.86 2.63
C GLN A 69 -15.67 15.41 3.76
N ARG A 70 -16.24 14.21 3.64
CA ARG A 70 -17.04 13.57 4.68
C ARG A 70 -16.43 12.21 4.99
N PRO A 71 -16.58 11.73 6.25
CA PRO A 71 -16.06 10.40 6.59
C PRO A 71 -16.66 9.32 5.69
N VAL A 72 -15.79 8.42 5.17
CA VAL A 72 -16.26 7.27 4.37
C VAL A 72 -17.00 6.26 5.25
N ALA A 73 -16.75 6.28 6.57
CA ALA A 73 -17.43 5.50 7.58
C ALA A 73 -17.23 6.21 8.93
N PRO A 74 -18.07 5.92 9.96
CA PRO A 74 -17.92 6.59 11.26
C PRO A 74 -16.53 6.46 11.88
N GLN A 75 -15.83 5.35 11.61
CA GLN A 75 -14.48 5.10 12.12
C GLN A 75 -13.45 6.10 11.61
N PHE A 76 -13.75 6.82 10.51
CA PHE A 76 -12.85 7.77 9.88
C PHE A 76 -13.28 9.23 10.11
N ALA A 77 -14.12 9.48 11.12
CA ALA A 77 -14.70 10.81 11.35
C ALA A 77 -13.62 11.88 11.59
N ASP A 78 -12.50 11.53 12.19
CA ASP A 78 -11.38 12.43 12.49
C ASP A 78 -10.32 12.51 11.37
N ALA A 79 -10.53 11.78 10.27
CA ALA A 79 -9.57 11.73 9.16
C ALA A 79 -9.88 12.73 8.04
N VAL A 80 -10.93 13.54 8.20
CA VAL A 80 -11.40 14.46 7.14
C VAL A 80 -10.57 15.74 7.13
N PRO A 81 -10.15 16.27 5.95
CA PRO A 81 -10.31 15.68 4.63
C PRO A 81 -9.44 14.42 4.48
N HIS A 82 -10.06 13.34 4.03
CA HIS A 82 -9.41 12.04 3.93
C HIS A 82 -8.87 11.85 2.52
N LEU A 83 -7.55 11.77 2.39
CA LEU A 83 -6.90 11.65 1.10
C LEU A 83 -6.73 10.16 0.77
N LEU A 84 -7.52 9.69 -0.19
CA LEU A 84 -7.47 8.32 -0.68
C LEU A 84 -6.76 8.32 -2.02
N ALA A 85 -5.93 7.31 -2.27
CA ALA A 85 -5.10 7.31 -3.47
C ALA A 85 -4.88 5.90 -4.02
N VAL A 86 -4.62 5.85 -5.32
CA VAL A 86 -3.98 4.71 -5.96
C VAL A 86 -2.59 5.16 -6.36
N VAL A 87 -1.59 4.43 -5.89
CA VAL A 87 -0.18 4.70 -6.19
C VAL A 87 0.37 3.53 -7.01
N GLN A 88 1.41 3.80 -7.78
CA GLN A 88 2.11 2.76 -8.55
C GLN A 88 3.54 2.69 -8.08
N TRP A 89 3.96 1.52 -7.60
CA TRP A 89 5.36 1.29 -7.26
C TRP A 89 6.23 1.38 -8.52
N HIS A 90 7.46 1.82 -8.35
CA HIS A 90 8.40 1.87 -9.47
C HIS A 90 8.60 0.48 -10.09
N GLU A 91 8.38 -0.58 -9.32
CA GLU A 91 8.49 -1.97 -9.76
C GLU A 91 7.28 -2.46 -10.55
N GLY A 92 6.20 -1.68 -10.63
CA GLY A 92 5.07 -1.92 -11.54
C GLY A 92 3.68 -2.00 -10.92
N PRO A 93 3.47 -2.76 -9.84
CA PRO A 93 2.11 -2.93 -9.31
C PRO A 93 1.53 -1.66 -8.70
N ARG A 94 0.21 -1.62 -8.62
CA ARG A 94 -0.56 -0.53 -8.03
C ARG A 94 -1.11 -0.94 -6.67
N LEU A 95 -1.24 0.04 -5.79
CA LEU A 95 -1.72 -0.13 -4.42
C LEU A 95 -2.72 0.97 -4.09
N ALA A 96 -3.86 0.60 -3.51
CA ALA A 96 -4.77 1.57 -2.91
C ALA A 96 -4.29 1.88 -1.49
N THR A 97 -4.21 3.17 -1.15
CA THR A 97 -3.66 3.60 0.13
C THR A 97 -4.20 4.96 0.55
N GLU A 98 -3.72 5.46 1.69
CA GLU A 98 -3.99 6.82 2.16
C GLU A 98 -2.74 7.68 1.98
N LEU A 99 -2.95 8.97 1.70
CA LEU A 99 -1.89 9.96 1.73
C LEU A 99 -1.93 10.71 3.05
N VAL A 100 -0.76 10.96 3.62
CA VAL A 100 -0.61 11.64 4.91
C VAL A 100 0.37 12.81 4.78
N ASP A 101 0.26 13.77 5.69
CA ASP A 101 1.15 14.95 5.76
C ASP A 101 1.18 15.73 4.43
N LEU A 102 0.01 15.82 3.78
CA LEU A 102 -0.17 16.52 2.51
C LEU A 102 -1.46 17.33 2.56
N ASP A 103 -1.42 18.55 2.03
CA ASP A 103 -2.63 19.30 1.75
C ASP A 103 -3.25 18.82 0.43
N PRO A 104 -4.60 18.82 0.32
CA PRO A 104 -5.24 18.49 -0.95
C PRO A 104 -4.73 19.31 -2.14
N ASP A 105 -4.35 20.56 -1.92
CA ASP A 105 -3.86 21.45 -2.97
C ASP A 105 -2.48 21.07 -3.50
N GLU A 106 -1.73 20.26 -2.76
CA GLU A 106 -0.41 19.78 -3.17
C GLU A 106 -0.45 18.61 -4.14
N LEU A 107 -1.62 17.97 -4.28
CA LEU A 107 -1.74 16.72 -5.04
C LEU A 107 -1.61 16.96 -6.54
N ARG A 108 -0.77 16.16 -7.20
CA ARG A 108 -0.57 16.20 -8.66
C ARG A 108 -0.42 14.76 -9.16
N ILE A 109 -1.18 14.40 -10.17
CA ILE A 109 -1.03 13.09 -10.82
C ILE A 109 0.40 12.98 -11.35
N GLY A 110 1.05 11.85 -11.08
CA GLY A 110 2.43 11.60 -11.46
C GLY A 110 3.47 12.09 -10.46
N MET A 111 3.06 12.75 -9.37
CA MET A 111 4.02 13.21 -8.37
C MET A 111 4.71 12.03 -7.68
N ALA A 112 5.95 12.22 -7.29
CA ALA A 112 6.74 11.22 -6.57
C ALA A 112 6.26 11.10 -5.12
N LEU A 113 6.12 9.87 -4.65
CA LEU A 113 5.65 9.56 -3.31
C LEU A 113 6.64 8.67 -2.57
N ALA A 114 6.73 8.86 -1.27
CA ALA A 114 7.56 8.06 -0.37
C ALA A 114 6.68 7.31 0.64
N PRO A 115 7.06 6.08 1.02
CA PRO A 115 6.29 5.30 1.98
C PRO A 115 6.36 5.91 3.39
N VAL A 116 5.24 5.78 4.10
CA VAL A 116 5.12 6.12 5.52
C VAL A 116 4.58 4.89 6.22
N PHE A 117 5.34 4.35 7.17
CA PHE A 117 4.96 3.16 7.91
C PHE A 117 4.27 3.57 9.19
N VAL A 118 3.00 3.19 9.33
CA VAL A 118 2.17 3.56 10.48
C VAL A 118 2.00 2.34 11.37
N ASP A 119 2.75 2.30 12.47
CA ASP A 119 2.70 1.19 13.41
C ASP A 119 1.45 1.27 14.28
N LEU A 120 0.76 0.15 14.41
CA LEU A 120 -0.39 -0.01 15.30
C LEU A 120 -0.01 -1.03 16.39
N PRO A 121 0.62 -0.58 17.49
CA PRO A 121 1.20 -1.50 18.48
C PRO A 121 0.19 -2.45 19.11
N GLU A 122 -1.03 -1.98 19.35
CA GLU A 122 -2.08 -2.79 19.99
C GLU A 122 -2.45 -4.01 19.14
N ALA A 123 -2.31 -3.91 17.81
CA ALA A 123 -2.67 -4.97 16.88
C ALA A 123 -1.46 -5.71 16.30
N ASP A 124 -0.26 -5.23 16.60
CA ASP A 124 1.00 -5.73 16.00
C ASP A 124 0.93 -5.71 14.47
N ILE A 125 0.39 -4.63 13.92
CA ILE A 125 0.23 -4.40 12.48
C ILE A 125 0.84 -3.05 12.12
N THR A 126 1.49 -2.97 10.97
CA THR A 126 1.98 -1.71 10.39
C THR A 126 1.25 -1.47 9.07
N LEU A 127 0.70 -0.27 8.91
CA LEU A 127 0.05 0.13 7.67
C LEU A 127 1.04 0.85 6.76
N LEU A 128 0.85 0.70 5.46
CA LEU A 128 1.66 1.41 4.46
C LEU A 128 0.83 2.57 3.89
N HIS A 129 1.21 3.77 4.27
CA HIS A 129 0.66 5.01 3.74
C HIS A 129 1.73 5.72 2.89
N TYR A 130 1.38 6.82 2.27
CA TYR A 130 2.32 7.56 1.42
C TYR A 130 2.25 9.05 1.68
N THR A 131 3.35 9.74 1.42
CA THR A 131 3.44 11.20 1.45
C THR A 131 4.31 11.66 0.28
N ALA A 132 4.42 12.98 0.09
CA ALA A 132 5.29 13.49 -0.96
C ALA A 132 6.75 13.09 -0.72
N ALA A 133 7.43 12.66 -1.77
CA ALA A 133 8.87 12.42 -1.72
C ALA A 133 9.59 13.77 -1.72
N ARG A 134 10.38 14.03 -0.68
CA ARG A 134 11.06 15.32 -0.48
C ARG A 134 12.57 15.13 -0.36
#